data_1a62e7456434f6bcf9022ed5127dba06
#
_entry.id   1a62e7456434f6bcf9022ed5127dba06
#
_cell.length_a   1.000
_cell.length_b   1.000
_cell.length_c   1.000
_cell.angle_alpha   90.00
_cell.angle_beta   90.00
_cell.angle_gamma   90.00
#
_symmetry.space_group_name_H-M   'P 1'
#
loop_
_entity.id
_entity.type
_entity.pdbx_description
1 polymer ?
#
loop_
_entity_poly.entity_id
_entity_poly.type
_entity_poly.pdbx_seq_one_letter_code
_entity_poly.pdbx_strand_id
1 'polypeptide(L)'
;MLDAQMKYLTDMGATIEEINMARKSLETRMKDLEARMTPSRVIGPLPGLEDEAKNFSILRAARAIISQDWSTAGFEKEVFQEVRKRTMSIGEDSSMGYFVPNEILAGYIELLRAESVVMGMGATVLDNLRGVPVQLPKQTGGATAYWVGENESITASDLTTGMISLTPKKIGALVKVSNETLKYTNPSAEAVIRNDLFTTIALAIDLAALRGSGSDNEPCGIANTASINTVAIGANGGAPTFDYLYDMQYELQYDNAFRGKLGFLFHPATRRRLVKTKIAQYSTDTGGDYIIQPMVSDQALVSWMGFPYKMTTQIPINLTKGNATNCTEIYFGNWAELLIGMWGGIELMASKETSTAFQTDQTWIRILQSIDIQVRHPESFCLINDATIA
;
A
#
# COMPACT_ATOMS: atom_id res chain seq x y z
N MET A 1 -31.50 -6.64 7.27
CA MET A 1 -30.46 -7.64 7.55
C MET A 1 -31.03 -8.85 8.30
N LEU A 2 -31.83 -8.67 9.35
CA LEU A 2 -32.48 -9.78 10.09
C LEU A 2 -33.40 -10.64 9.18
N ASP A 3 -34.21 -9.98 8.34
CA ASP A 3 -35.15 -10.69 7.45
C ASP A 3 -34.47 -11.51 6.37
N ALA A 4 -33.30 -11.05 5.88
CA ALA A 4 -32.52 -11.80 4.89
C ALA A 4 -31.86 -13.04 5.51
N GLN A 5 -31.40 -12.97 6.76
CA GLN A 5 -30.87 -14.13 7.48
C GLN A 5 -31.96 -15.12 7.90
N MET A 6 -33.13 -14.64 8.26
CA MET A 6 -34.29 -15.47 8.54
C MET A 6 -34.75 -16.25 7.31
N LYS A 7 -34.77 -15.60 6.15
CA LYS A 7 -35.08 -16.24 4.88
C LYS A 7 -34.06 -17.32 4.51
N TYR A 8 -32.78 -17.05 4.72
CA TYR A 8 -31.69 -18.01 4.45
C TYR A 8 -31.76 -19.25 5.36
N LEU A 9 -32.09 -19.07 6.64
CA LEU A 9 -32.28 -20.20 7.58
C LEU A 9 -33.50 -21.03 7.26
N THR A 10 -34.58 -20.42 6.77
CA THR A 10 -35.79 -21.13 6.34
C THR A 10 -35.52 -21.92 5.07
N ASP A 11 -34.77 -21.39 4.13
CA ASP A 11 -34.40 -22.07 2.88
C ASP A 11 -33.44 -23.25 3.12
N MET A 12 -32.71 -23.28 4.23
CA MET A 12 -31.81 -24.37 4.64
C MET A 12 -32.50 -25.47 5.43
N GLY A 13 -33.82 -25.45 5.63
CA GLY A 13 -34.57 -26.47 6.36
C GLY A 13 -34.33 -26.49 7.87
N ALA A 14 -33.89 -25.37 8.45
CA ALA A 14 -33.74 -25.24 9.91
C ALA A 14 -35.09 -25.33 10.63
N THR A 15 -35.11 -25.96 11.79
CA THR A 15 -36.32 -26.05 12.62
C THR A 15 -36.72 -24.69 13.19
N ILE A 16 -38.01 -24.51 13.49
CA ILE A 16 -38.55 -23.30 14.09
C ILE A 16 -37.81 -22.94 15.41
N GLU A 17 -37.38 -23.97 16.13
CA GLU A 17 -36.65 -23.79 17.39
C GLU A 17 -35.23 -23.24 17.16
N GLU A 18 -34.52 -23.68 16.14
CA GLU A 18 -33.18 -23.17 15.77
C GLU A 18 -33.28 -21.74 15.28
N ILE A 19 -34.29 -21.39 14.52
CA ILE A 19 -34.57 -20.03 14.07
C ILE A 19 -34.83 -19.09 15.27
N ASN A 20 -35.63 -19.57 16.23
CA ASN A 20 -35.93 -18.80 17.44
C ASN A 20 -34.71 -18.63 18.36
N MET A 21 -33.83 -19.64 18.48
CA MET A 21 -32.58 -19.55 19.20
C MET A 21 -31.61 -18.55 18.54
N ALA A 22 -31.47 -18.61 17.22
CA ALA A 22 -30.65 -17.68 16.46
C ALA A 22 -31.17 -16.24 16.59
N ARG A 23 -32.46 -16.02 16.54
CA ARG A 23 -33.10 -14.72 16.79
C ARG A 23 -32.78 -14.19 18.18
N LYS A 24 -32.94 -15.01 19.22
CA LYS A 24 -32.66 -14.63 20.61
C LYS A 24 -31.19 -14.30 20.85
N SER A 25 -30.26 -15.03 20.20
CA SER A 25 -28.83 -14.74 20.26
C SER A 25 -28.48 -13.43 19.57
N LEU A 26 -29.11 -13.12 18.44
CA LEU A 26 -28.93 -11.84 17.72
C LEU A 26 -29.48 -10.67 18.52
N GLU A 27 -30.64 -10.81 19.14
CA GLU A 27 -31.21 -9.78 20.04
C GLU A 27 -30.32 -9.50 21.27
N THR A 28 -29.68 -10.55 21.81
CA THR A 28 -28.74 -10.42 22.93
C THR A 28 -27.46 -9.70 22.48
N ARG A 29 -26.91 -10.03 21.31
CA ARG A 29 -25.72 -9.37 20.75
C ARG A 29 -26.02 -7.92 20.36
N MET A 30 -27.21 -7.63 19.86
CA MET A 30 -27.63 -6.24 19.61
C MET A 30 -27.70 -5.42 20.89
N LYS A 31 -28.26 -5.98 21.96
CA LYS A 31 -28.29 -5.30 23.27
C LYS A 31 -26.90 -5.06 23.86
N ASP A 32 -25.95 -6.02 23.66
CA ASP A 32 -24.57 -5.87 24.11
C ASP A 32 -23.81 -4.80 23.29
N LEU A 33 -24.08 -4.70 21.98
CA LEU A 33 -23.57 -3.62 21.13
C LEU A 33 -24.16 -2.26 21.52
N GLU A 34 -25.46 -2.19 21.83
CA GLU A 34 -26.11 -0.97 22.30
C GLU A 34 -25.53 -0.52 23.65
N ALA A 35 -25.20 -1.46 24.55
CA ALA A 35 -24.59 -1.16 25.85
C ALA A 35 -23.12 -0.69 25.75
N ARG A 36 -22.40 -1.12 24.67
CA ARG A 36 -21.01 -0.71 24.41
C ARG A 36 -20.86 0.60 23.66
N MET A 37 -21.90 1.05 22.98
CA MET A 37 -21.90 2.34 22.31
C MET A 37 -22.18 3.45 23.33
N THR A 38 -21.11 3.96 23.94
CA THR A 38 -21.19 5.23 24.69
C THR A 38 -21.67 6.33 23.73
N PRO A 39 -22.63 7.20 24.17
CA PRO A 39 -23.13 8.25 23.29
C PRO A 39 -21.99 9.18 22.90
N SER A 40 -21.63 9.15 21.64
CA SER A 40 -20.64 10.07 21.07
C SER A 40 -21.23 11.48 21.08
N ARG A 41 -20.55 12.38 21.75
CA ARG A 41 -20.88 13.79 21.94
C ARG A 41 -20.61 14.55 20.61
N VAL A 42 -21.59 14.59 19.71
CA VAL A 42 -21.38 15.15 18.35
C VAL A 42 -22.31 16.33 18.02
N ILE A 43 -23.12 16.81 18.93
CA ILE A 43 -23.91 18.03 18.65
C ILE A 43 -23.71 18.99 19.80
N GLY A 44 -23.16 20.19 19.51
CA GLY A 44 -23.13 21.29 20.47
C GLY A 44 -24.55 21.69 20.91
N PRO A 45 -24.73 22.27 22.10
CA PRO A 45 -26.04 22.54 22.65
C PRO A 45 -26.80 23.52 21.76
N LEU A 46 -27.98 23.10 21.30
CA LEU A 46 -28.95 23.99 20.66
C LEU A 46 -29.51 24.92 21.74
N PRO A 47 -29.52 26.25 21.54
CA PRO A 47 -30.09 27.19 22.52
C PRO A 47 -31.57 26.88 22.78
N GLY A 48 -31.91 26.56 24.04
CA GLY A 48 -33.26 26.24 24.49
C GLY A 48 -33.55 24.76 24.79
N LEU A 49 -32.60 23.84 24.55
CA LEU A 49 -32.73 22.39 24.76
C LEU A 49 -31.56 21.79 25.55
N GLU A 50 -30.87 22.59 26.36
CA GLU A 50 -29.58 22.23 26.98
C GLU A 50 -29.64 21.03 27.93
N ASP A 51 -30.77 20.81 28.61
CA ASP A 51 -30.92 19.69 29.53
C ASP A 51 -31.49 18.41 28.91
N GLU A 52 -32.11 18.48 27.74
CA GLU A 52 -32.76 17.35 27.06
C GLU A 52 -31.89 16.73 25.99
N ALA A 53 -30.85 17.43 25.48
CA ALA A 53 -29.92 16.93 24.46
C ALA A 53 -29.14 15.69 24.92
N LYS A 54 -29.08 15.40 26.20
CA LYS A 54 -28.48 14.21 26.79
C LYS A 54 -29.23 12.91 26.45
N ASN A 55 -30.48 13.00 26.02
CA ASN A 55 -31.35 11.85 25.77
C ASN A 55 -31.63 11.56 24.27
N PHE A 56 -31.07 12.36 23.36
CA PHE A 56 -31.25 12.13 21.93
C PHE A 56 -30.47 10.88 21.46
N SER A 57 -31.17 9.94 20.83
CA SER A 57 -30.58 8.72 20.30
C SER A 57 -30.79 8.61 18.78
N ILE A 58 -29.69 8.67 18.01
CA ILE A 58 -29.71 8.51 16.56
C ILE A 58 -30.32 7.16 16.15
N LEU A 59 -30.09 6.11 16.95
CA LEU A 59 -30.67 4.79 16.69
C LEU A 59 -32.19 4.74 16.89
N ARG A 60 -32.74 5.47 17.89
CA ARG A 60 -34.19 5.59 18.06
C ARG A 60 -34.82 6.38 16.93
N ALA A 61 -34.20 7.48 16.52
CA ALA A 61 -34.63 8.28 15.37
C ALA A 61 -34.64 7.45 14.08
N ALA A 62 -33.56 6.73 13.79
CA ALA A 62 -33.45 5.88 12.61
C ALA A 62 -34.49 4.75 12.60
N ARG A 63 -34.75 4.11 13.76
CA ARG A 63 -35.77 3.07 13.90
C ARG A 63 -37.15 3.63 13.65
N ALA A 64 -37.47 4.80 14.22
CA ALA A 64 -38.75 5.48 14.04
C ALA A 64 -39.02 5.90 12.60
N ILE A 65 -37.97 6.30 11.86
CA ILE A 65 -38.06 6.63 10.44
C ILE A 65 -38.32 5.36 9.61
N ILE A 66 -37.65 4.26 9.89
CA ILE A 66 -37.80 3.02 9.15
C ILE A 66 -39.14 2.31 9.43
N SER A 67 -39.60 2.33 10.70
CA SER A 67 -40.87 1.73 11.09
C SER A 67 -42.08 2.63 10.87
N GLN A 68 -41.88 3.91 10.56
CA GLN A 68 -42.89 4.98 10.49
C GLN A 68 -43.70 5.17 11.81
N ASP A 69 -43.23 4.62 12.93
CA ASP A 69 -43.82 4.69 14.22
C ASP A 69 -42.96 5.52 15.21
N TRP A 70 -43.46 6.68 15.58
CA TRP A 70 -42.82 7.62 16.46
C TRP A 70 -43.31 7.54 17.93
N SER A 71 -44.09 6.52 18.28
CA SER A 71 -44.66 6.37 19.64
C SER A 71 -43.59 6.23 20.72
N THR A 72 -42.44 5.65 20.39
CA THR A 72 -41.30 5.43 21.30
C THR A 72 -40.17 6.44 21.17
N ALA A 73 -40.29 7.41 20.24
CA ALA A 73 -39.27 8.40 19.90
C ALA A 73 -39.86 9.82 19.80
N GLY A 74 -40.69 10.22 20.78
CA GLY A 74 -41.39 11.52 20.78
C GLY A 74 -40.45 12.71 20.75
N PHE A 75 -39.37 12.67 21.54
CA PHE A 75 -38.36 13.72 21.59
C PHE A 75 -37.58 13.83 20.25
N GLU A 76 -37.18 12.72 19.68
CA GLU A 76 -36.52 12.68 18.40
C GLU A 76 -37.42 13.21 17.26
N LYS A 77 -38.73 12.99 17.35
CA LYS A 77 -39.73 13.55 16.43
C LYS A 77 -39.82 15.07 16.52
N GLU A 78 -39.79 15.64 17.72
CA GLU A 78 -39.80 17.09 17.91
C GLU A 78 -38.54 17.73 17.37
N VAL A 79 -37.36 17.17 17.66
CA VAL A 79 -36.08 17.63 17.11
C VAL A 79 -36.09 17.55 15.59
N PHE A 80 -36.60 16.47 15.02
CA PHE A 80 -36.68 16.30 13.56
C PHE A 80 -37.63 17.29 12.89
N GLN A 81 -38.77 17.59 13.54
CA GLN A 81 -39.71 18.61 13.07
C GLN A 81 -39.17 20.03 13.21
N GLU A 82 -38.43 20.33 14.28
CA GLU A 82 -37.77 21.61 14.50
C GLU A 82 -36.69 21.88 13.46
N VAL A 83 -35.84 20.88 13.16
CA VAL A 83 -34.84 20.93 12.10
C VAL A 83 -35.50 21.12 10.71
N ARG A 84 -36.63 20.45 10.45
CA ARG A 84 -37.38 20.57 9.19
C ARG A 84 -38.10 21.92 9.05
N LYS A 85 -38.53 22.55 10.11
CA LYS A 85 -39.10 23.90 10.11
C LYS A 85 -38.06 24.98 9.84
N ARG A 86 -36.79 24.73 10.16
CA ARG A 86 -35.65 25.64 9.92
C ARG A 86 -35.10 25.56 8.50
N THR A 87 -35.49 24.59 7.68
CA THR A 87 -35.17 24.50 6.28
C THR A 87 -36.09 25.41 5.44
N MET A 88 -35.95 26.71 5.59
CA MET A 88 -36.48 27.64 4.60
C MET A 88 -35.51 27.76 3.44
N SER A 89 -36.03 27.52 2.26
CA SER A 89 -35.47 27.69 0.91
C SER A 89 -33.97 27.99 0.78
N ILE A 90 -33.20 26.98 0.37
CA ILE A 90 -31.76 27.06 0.09
C ILE A 90 -31.46 27.70 -1.29
N GLY A 91 -32.46 28.15 -2.01
CA GLY A 91 -32.38 28.51 -3.44
C GLY A 91 -32.21 29.99 -3.80
N GLU A 92 -32.30 30.95 -2.85
CA GLU A 92 -32.17 32.38 -3.16
C GLU A 92 -31.27 33.10 -2.14
N ASP A 93 -30.17 33.68 -2.65
CA ASP A 93 -29.17 34.44 -1.87
C ASP A 93 -29.73 35.63 -1.08
N SER A 94 -30.87 36.20 -1.50
CA SER A 94 -31.49 37.35 -0.84
C SER A 94 -32.41 37.01 0.34
N SER A 95 -32.77 35.75 0.52
CA SER A 95 -33.59 35.26 1.64
C SER A 95 -32.86 34.22 2.49
N MET A 96 -31.95 34.68 3.34
CA MET A 96 -31.20 33.87 4.34
C MET A 96 -30.22 32.81 3.82
N GLY A 97 -29.86 32.75 2.53
CA GLY A 97 -28.83 31.86 2.01
C GLY A 97 -27.46 32.06 2.66
N TYR A 98 -27.16 33.27 3.14
CA TYR A 98 -25.92 33.59 3.87
C TYR A 98 -25.83 32.97 5.28
N PHE A 99 -26.94 32.48 5.83
CA PHE A 99 -26.96 31.85 7.16
C PHE A 99 -26.90 30.32 7.13
N VAL A 100 -26.87 29.72 5.93
CA VAL A 100 -26.64 28.28 5.80
C VAL A 100 -25.14 28.07 5.92
N PRO A 101 -24.62 27.52 7.03
CA PRO A 101 -23.21 27.18 7.09
C PRO A 101 -22.95 26.14 6.01
N ASN A 102 -21.91 26.36 5.22
CA ASN A 102 -21.40 25.32 4.31
C ASN A 102 -21.05 24.11 5.18
N GLU A 103 -21.87 23.06 5.13
CA GLU A 103 -21.53 21.78 5.73
C GLU A 103 -20.35 21.21 4.93
N ILE A 104 -19.16 21.47 5.44
CA ILE A 104 -17.97 20.72 5.01
C ILE A 104 -18.16 19.33 5.60
N LEU A 105 -18.57 18.39 4.77
CA LEU A 105 -18.53 16.97 5.10
C LEU A 105 -17.10 16.67 5.61
N ALA A 106 -17.00 16.14 6.83
CA ALA A 106 -15.73 15.83 7.49
C ALA A 106 -14.95 14.68 6.82
N GLY A 107 -15.27 14.36 5.55
CA GLY A 107 -14.57 13.40 4.73
C GLY A 107 -13.46 14.08 3.96
N TYR A 108 -12.23 14.01 4.44
CA TYR A 108 -11.06 14.36 3.65
C TYR A 108 -10.88 13.29 2.55
N ILE A 109 -10.85 13.73 1.29
CA ILE A 109 -10.55 12.85 0.16
C ILE A 109 -9.03 12.83 0.03
N GLU A 110 -8.43 11.69 0.35
CA GLU A 110 -6.99 11.51 0.22
C GLU A 110 -6.55 11.51 -1.25
N LEU A 111 -5.33 12.02 -1.49
CA LEU A 111 -4.72 11.98 -2.80
C LEU A 111 -4.42 10.54 -3.20
N LEU A 112 -4.86 10.13 -4.39
CA LEU A 112 -4.52 8.82 -4.95
C LEU A 112 -3.01 8.77 -5.25
N ARG A 113 -2.29 7.90 -4.56
CA ARG A 113 -0.85 7.70 -4.69
C ARG A 113 -0.54 6.23 -4.99
N ALA A 114 0.69 5.98 -5.42
CA ALA A 114 1.21 4.61 -5.49
C ALA A 114 1.26 3.99 -4.08
N GLU A 115 1.04 2.71 -4.00
CA GLU A 115 1.21 1.94 -2.75
C GLU A 115 2.68 1.52 -2.62
N SER A 116 3.21 1.55 -1.39
CA SER A 116 4.51 0.96 -1.09
C SER A 116 4.42 -0.56 -1.17
N VAL A 117 5.23 -1.17 -2.03
CA VAL A 117 5.10 -2.59 -2.38
C VAL A 117 6.29 -3.45 -1.96
N VAL A 118 7.49 -2.87 -1.86
CA VAL A 118 8.74 -3.62 -1.64
C VAL A 118 8.74 -4.36 -0.31
N MET A 119 8.34 -3.71 0.78
CA MET A 119 8.21 -4.38 2.08
C MET A 119 7.13 -5.48 2.05
N GLY A 120 6.02 -5.23 1.35
CA GLY A 120 4.94 -6.19 1.17
C GLY A 120 5.29 -7.38 0.27
N MET A 121 6.33 -7.30 -0.55
CA MET A 121 6.90 -8.43 -1.30
C MET A 121 7.77 -9.33 -0.43
N GLY A 122 8.18 -8.85 0.74
CA GLY A 122 8.90 -9.63 1.74
C GLY A 122 10.36 -9.28 1.90
N ALA A 123 10.76 -8.05 1.55
CA ALA A 123 12.09 -7.51 1.85
C ALA A 123 12.43 -7.67 3.35
N THR A 124 13.69 -7.97 3.65
CA THR A 124 14.16 -8.15 5.02
C THR A 124 14.50 -6.79 5.62
N VAL A 125 13.72 -6.38 6.62
CA VAL A 125 13.95 -5.13 7.35
C VAL A 125 14.79 -5.42 8.58
N LEU A 126 15.88 -4.66 8.75
CA LEU A 126 16.78 -4.70 9.90
C LEU A 126 16.58 -3.41 10.70
N ASP A 127 15.77 -3.49 11.75
CA ASP A 127 15.41 -2.36 12.58
C ASP A 127 16.44 -2.11 13.70
N ASN A 128 16.46 -0.87 14.21
CA ASN A 128 17.26 -0.45 15.35
C ASN A 128 18.77 -0.72 15.21
N LEU A 129 19.30 -0.58 14.00
CA LEU A 129 20.73 -0.72 13.79
C LEU A 129 21.50 0.33 14.60
N ARG A 130 22.60 -0.11 15.20
CA ARG A 130 23.54 0.73 15.96
C ARG A 130 24.93 0.55 15.38
N GLY A 131 25.66 1.63 15.22
CA GLY A 131 26.99 1.59 14.64
C GLY A 131 27.00 1.98 13.16
N VAL A 132 28.13 2.42 12.69
CA VAL A 132 28.35 2.95 11.33
C VAL A 132 29.78 2.61 10.90
N PRO A 133 29.96 1.79 9.85
CA PRO A 133 28.97 0.98 9.11
C PRO A 133 28.55 -0.31 9.86
N VAL A 134 27.39 -0.86 9.49
CA VAL A 134 26.97 -2.21 9.92
C VAL A 134 27.42 -3.19 8.86
N GLN A 135 28.23 -4.17 9.26
CA GLN A 135 28.82 -5.15 8.35
C GLN A 135 28.18 -6.53 8.57
N LEU A 136 27.73 -7.12 7.50
CA LEU A 136 27.16 -8.46 7.46
C LEU A 136 28.12 -9.40 6.73
N PRO A 137 28.66 -10.44 7.39
CA PRO A 137 29.54 -11.41 6.74
C PRO A 137 28.75 -12.21 5.69
N LYS A 138 29.37 -12.40 4.53
CA LYS A 138 28.86 -13.18 3.41
C LYS A 138 29.89 -14.23 3.03
N GLN A 139 29.49 -15.48 2.87
CA GLN A 139 30.32 -16.50 2.29
C GLN A 139 30.33 -16.33 0.76
N THR A 140 31.51 -16.24 0.15
CA THR A 140 31.70 -16.05 -1.30
C THR A 140 32.24 -17.31 -2.00
N GLY A 141 32.83 -18.24 -1.25
CA GLY A 141 33.26 -19.54 -1.78
C GLY A 141 33.16 -20.64 -0.74
N GLY A 142 32.90 -21.85 -1.20
CA GLY A 142 32.78 -23.05 -0.37
C GLY A 142 34.00 -23.97 -0.45
N ALA A 143 34.02 -24.95 0.42
CA ALA A 143 35.01 -26.03 0.35
C ALA A 143 34.76 -26.89 -0.90
N THR A 144 35.83 -27.40 -1.51
CA THR A 144 35.77 -28.31 -2.63
C THR A 144 35.95 -29.75 -2.15
N ALA A 145 35.09 -30.66 -2.61
CA ALA A 145 35.23 -32.08 -2.32
C ALA A 145 35.95 -32.80 -3.49
N TYR A 146 36.83 -33.72 -3.12
CA TYR A 146 37.58 -34.51 -4.09
C TYR A 146 37.33 -35.99 -3.85
N TRP A 147 37.31 -36.77 -4.94
CA TRP A 147 37.37 -38.21 -4.89
C TRP A 147 38.86 -38.61 -4.82
N VAL A 148 39.26 -39.33 -3.78
CA VAL A 148 40.64 -39.73 -3.54
C VAL A 148 40.75 -41.24 -3.54
N GLY A 149 41.85 -41.76 -4.09
CA GLY A 149 42.20 -43.18 -4.04
C GLY A 149 42.79 -43.60 -2.69
N GLU A 150 43.05 -44.88 -2.57
CA GLU A 150 43.71 -45.43 -1.37
C GLU A 150 45.14 -44.85 -1.26
N ASN A 151 45.48 -44.30 -0.07
CA ASN A 151 46.74 -43.61 0.24
C ASN A 151 47.02 -42.30 -0.52
N GLU A 152 46.02 -41.66 -1.13
CA GLU A 152 46.15 -40.30 -1.70
C GLU A 152 45.84 -39.22 -0.68
N SER A 153 46.57 -38.10 -0.78
CA SER A 153 46.35 -36.95 0.09
C SER A 153 45.17 -36.10 -0.38
N ILE A 154 44.25 -35.71 0.52
CA ILE A 154 43.18 -34.78 0.24
C ILE A 154 43.78 -33.38 0.13
N THR A 155 43.49 -32.68 -0.98
CA THR A 155 43.87 -31.28 -1.10
C THR A 155 43.01 -30.38 -0.24
N ALA A 156 43.64 -29.55 0.59
CA ALA A 156 42.92 -28.58 1.43
C ALA A 156 42.30 -27.50 0.52
N SER A 157 41.08 -27.12 0.84
CA SER A 157 40.37 -25.97 0.23
C SER A 157 39.93 -25.01 1.30
N ASP A 158 40.14 -23.72 1.08
CA ASP A 158 39.79 -22.67 2.01
C ASP A 158 38.40 -22.08 1.70
N LEU A 159 37.70 -21.71 2.76
CA LEU A 159 36.42 -21.04 2.70
C LEU A 159 36.67 -19.55 2.51
N THR A 160 36.10 -18.95 1.47
CA THR A 160 36.26 -17.50 1.24
C THR A 160 35.05 -16.73 1.73
N THR A 161 35.31 -15.61 2.39
CA THR A 161 34.28 -14.75 2.96
C THR A 161 34.38 -13.33 2.42
N GLY A 162 33.24 -12.68 2.26
CA GLY A 162 33.10 -11.25 1.94
C GLY A 162 32.26 -10.54 2.97
N MET A 163 32.07 -9.26 2.81
CA MET A 163 31.22 -8.43 3.68
C MET A 163 30.27 -7.57 2.88
N ILE A 164 29.04 -7.46 3.36
CA ILE A 164 28.05 -6.47 2.91
C ILE A 164 28.06 -5.35 3.93
N SER A 165 28.26 -4.12 3.50
CA SER A 165 28.33 -2.96 4.36
C SER A 165 27.09 -2.09 4.15
N LEU A 166 26.36 -1.84 5.24
CA LEU A 166 25.24 -0.89 5.30
C LEU A 166 25.70 0.40 5.97
N THR A 167 25.50 1.53 5.29
CA THR A 167 25.88 2.86 5.77
C THR A 167 24.67 3.77 5.81
N PRO A 168 24.32 4.41 6.97
CA PRO A 168 23.12 5.21 7.07
C PRO A 168 23.13 6.40 6.12
N LYS A 169 22.10 6.52 5.32
CA LYS A 169 21.81 7.63 4.43
C LYS A 169 20.51 8.28 4.87
N LYS A 170 20.44 9.61 4.88
CA LYS A 170 19.29 10.34 5.41
C LYS A 170 18.30 10.67 4.33
N ILE A 171 17.04 10.22 4.52
CA ILE A 171 15.90 10.71 3.78
C ILE A 171 15.09 11.64 4.66
N GLY A 172 14.55 12.72 4.09
CA GLY A 172 13.75 13.67 4.84
C GLY A 172 12.79 14.43 3.97
N ALA A 173 11.67 14.83 4.59
CA ALA A 173 10.69 15.71 3.99
C ALA A 173 10.36 16.86 4.95
N LEU A 174 10.07 18.05 4.40
CA LEU A 174 9.75 19.25 5.14
C LEU A 174 8.52 19.91 4.54
N VAL A 175 7.52 20.20 5.37
CA VAL A 175 6.31 20.94 4.98
C VAL A 175 6.18 22.18 5.85
N LYS A 176 5.81 23.31 5.21
CA LYS A 176 5.55 24.59 5.87
C LYS A 176 4.05 24.81 5.93
N VAL A 177 3.52 25.16 7.11
CA VAL A 177 2.09 25.34 7.33
C VAL A 177 1.86 26.64 8.08
N SER A 178 0.88 27.44 7.66
CA SER A 178 0.47 28.62 8.41
C SER A 178 -0.20 28.22 9.74
N ASN A 179 0.11 28.94 10.79
CA ASN A 179 -0.51 28.72 12.11
C ASN A 179 -2.02 28.97 12.09
N GLU A 180 -2.51 29.84 11.22
CA GLU A 180 -3.94 30.04 10.99
C GLU A 180 -4.61 28.78 10.43
N THR A 181 -3.99 28.15 9.43
CA THR A 181 -4.48 26.87 8.89
C THR A 181 -4.56 25.82 9.97
N LEU A 182 -3.54 25.68 10.82
CA LEU A 182 -3.55 24.70 11.91
C LEU A 182 -4.66 24.98 12.94
N LYS A 183 -5.06 26.24 13.16
CA LYS A 183 -6.09 26.62 14.12
C LYS A 183 -7.51 26.46 13.61
N TYR A 184 -7.75 26.75 12.32
CA TYR A 184 -9.10 26.89 11.79
C TYR A 184 -9.53 25.74 10.86
N THR A 185 -8.64 24.78 10.55
CA THR A 185 -8.97 23.68 9.65
C THR A 185 -9.67 22.52 10.38
N ASN A 186 -10.76 22.06 9.79
CA ASN A 186 -11.45 20.84 10.18
C ASN A 186 -11.62 19.94 8.93
N PRO A 187 -11.13 18.71 8.88
CA PRO A 187 -10.42 17.94 9.91
C PRO A 187 -9.02 18.50 10.23
N SER A 188 -8.42 18.03 11.33
CA SER A 188 -7.10 18.51 11.79
C SER A 188 -6.04 18.46 10.69
N ALA A 189 -5.58 19.61 10.25
CA ALA A 189 -4.54 19.73 9.21
C ALA A 189 -3.25 19.00 9.61
N GLU A 190 -2.94 18.96 10.90
CA GLU A 190 -1.76 18.26 11.41
C GLU A 190 -1.80 16.76 11.10
N ALA A 191 -2.95 16.09 11.30
CA ALA A 191 -3.09 14.66 11.03
C ALA A 191 -2.94 14.37 9.53
N VAL A 192 -3.53 15.20 8.67
CA VAL A 192 -3.42 15.09 7.22
C VAL A 192 -1.97 15.24 6.77
N ILE A 193 -1.27 16.28 7.24
CA ILE A 193 0.13 16.54 6.89
C ILE A 193 1.04 15.42 7.38
N ARG A 194 0.78 14.92 8.59
CA ARG A 194 1.54 13.79 9.15
C ARG A 194 1.41 12.55 8.28
N ASN A 195 0.21 12.16 7.93
CA ASN A 195 -0.05 11.01 7.06
C ASN A 195 0.58 11.18 5.68
N ASP A 196 0.49 12.39 5.11
CA ASP A 196 1.10 12.72 3.83
C ASP A 196 2.63 12.58 3.85
N LEU A 197 3.28 13.07 4.91
CA LEU A 197 4.72 12.95 5.10
C LEU A 197 5.16 11.49 5.24
N PHE A 198 4.46 10.67 6.03
CA PHE A 198 4.77 9.24 6.16
C PHE A 198 4.63 8.50 4.84
N THR A 199 3.54 8.77 4.10
CA THR A 199 3.31 8.16 2.78
C THR A 199 4.41 8.57 1.80
N THR A 200 4.80 9.83 1.78
CA THR A 200 5.85 10.36 0.90
C THR A 200 7.20 9.68 1.16
N ILE A 201 7.58 9.50 2.44
CA ILE A 201 8.83 8.80 2.79
C ILE A 201 8.75 7.32 2.41
N ALA A 202 7.64 6.64 2.69
CA ALA A 202 7.48 5.23 2.33
C ALA A 202 7.62 5.01 0.83
N LEU A 203 7.04 5.89 0.00
CA LEU A 203 7.17 5.84 -1.45
C LEU A 203 8.60 6.14 -1.92
N ALA A 204 9.28 7.08 -1.28
CA ALA A 204 10.67 7.39 -1.63
C ALA A 204 11.63 6.24 -1.26
N ILE A 205 11.39 5.54 -0.15
CA ILE A 205 12.14 4.33 0.24
C ILE A 205 11.91 3.23 -0.80
N ASP A 206 10.67 3.04 -1.23
CA ASP A 206 10.30 2.03 -2.23
C ASP A 206 10.98 2.31 -3.57
N LEU A 207 10.95 3.55 -4.02
CA LEU A 207 11.64 3.97 -5.25
C LEU A 207 13.15 3.77 -5.16
N ALA A 208 13.76 4.14 -4.02
CA ALA A 208 15.19 3.93 -3.78
C ALA A 208 15.55 2.45 -3.72
N ALA A 209 14.68 1.59 -3.19
CA ALA A 209 14.87 0.14 -3.18
C ALA A 209 14.90 -0.46 -4.59
N LEU A 210 14.08 0.07 -5.50
CA LEU A 210 14.03 -0.40 -6.89
C LEU A 210 15.15 0.22 -7.73
N ARG A 211 15.33 1.54 -7.68
CA ARG A 211 16.15 2.30 -8.64
C ARG A 211 17.16 3.27 -8.02
N GLY A 212 17.36 3.24 -6.71
CA GLY A 212 18.34 4.12 -6.08
C GLY A 212 19.70 4.06 -6.78
N SER A 213 20.34 5.23 -6.94
CA SER A 213 21.56 5.37 -7.74
C SER A 213 22.81 4.78 -7.07
N GLY A 214 22.79 4.61 -5.75
CA GLY A 214 23.99 4.24 -4.97
C GLY A 214 25.03 5.36 -4.82
N SER A 215 24.77 6.54 -5.37
CA SER A 215 25.60 7.74 -5.31
C SER A 215 24.87 8.88 -4.59
N ASP A 216 25.58 10.00 -4.33
CA ASP A 216 24.99 11.25 -3.79
C ASP A 216 24.09 11.09 -2.55
N ASN A 217 24.49 10.24 -1.62
CA ASN A 217 23.73 9.89 -0.41
C ASN A 217 22.40 9.13 -0.64
N GLU A 218 22.21 8.57 -1.82
CA GLU A 218 21.09 7.69 -2.14
C GLU A 218 21.49 6.21 -2.02
N PRO A 219 20.65 5.30 -1.45
CA PRO A 219 20.91 3.86 -1.44
C PRO A 219 21.04 3.28 -2.84
N CYS A 220 21.70 2.12 -2.95
CA CYS A 220 21.75 1.40 -4.21
C CYS A 220 20.52 0.51 -4.36
N GLY A 221 19.70 0.79 -5.36
CA GLY A 221 18.51 0.00 -5.68
C GLY A 221 18.85 -1.27 -6.48
N ILE A 222 17.85 -2.15 -6.61
CA ILE A 222 17.98 -3.41 -7.36
C ILE A 222 18.47 -3.15 -8.78
N ALA A 223 17.89 -2.18 -9.49
CA ALA A 223 18.25 -1.91 -10.90
C ALA A 223 19.71 -1.48 -11.11
N ASN A 224 20.33 -0.87 -10.10
CA ASN A 224 21.70 -0.35 -10.18
C ASN A 224 22.72 -1.20 -9.40
N THR A 225 22.29 -2.31 -8.82
CA THR A 225 23.20 -3.24 -8.14
C THR A 225 24.03 -3.98 -9.18
N ALA A 226 25.35 -4.02 -8.97
CA ALA A 226 26.27 -4.73 -9.85
C ALA A 226 25.99 -6.25 -9.84
N SER A 227 26.20 -6.90 -10.98
CA SER A 227 26.05 -8.36 -11.15
C SER A 227 24.63 -8.90 -10.94
N ILE A 228 23.62 -8.09 -11.12
CA ILE A 228 22.23 -8.55 -11.23
C ILE A 228 22.02 -9.22 -12.60
N ASN A 229 21.27 -10.31 -12.61
CA ASN A 229 20.86 -10.98 -13.83
C ASN A 229 19.95 -10.08 -14.66
N THR A 230 20.20 -10.01 -15.96
CA THR A 230 19.39 -9.19 -16.86
C THR A 230 19.00 -9.99 -18.08
N VAL A 231 17.70 -9.98 -18.40
CA VAL A 231 17.18 -10.53 -19.66
C VAL A 231 16.87 -9.36 -20.58
N ALA A 232 17.49 -9.34 -21.76
CA ALA A 232 17.26 -8.32 -22.77
C ALA A 232 16.24 -8.82 -23.80
N ILE A 233 15.21 -8.00 -24.08
CA ILE A 233 14.20 -8.31 -25.09
C ILE A 233 14.73 -8.00 -26.50
N GLY A 234 15.52 -6.94 -26.64
CA GLY A 234 16.10 -6.59 -27.91
C GLY A 234 16.98 -5.34 -27.89
N ALA A 235 17.68 -5.06 -28.96
CA ALA A 235 18.55 -3.89 -29.08
C ALA A 235 17.80 -2.56 -28.92
N ASN A 236 16.56 -2.51 -29.36
CA ASN A 236 15.66 -1.36 -29.25
C ASN A 236 14.50 -1.63 -28.30
N GLY A 237 14.67 -2.55 -27.34
CA GLY A 237 13.59 -3.05 -26.53
C GLY A 237 12.56 -3.83 -27.35
N GLY A 238 11.53 -4.34 -26.69
CA GLY A 238 10.49 -5.11 -27.35
C GLY A 238 9.28 -5.36 -26.44
N ALA A 239 8.23 -5.91 -27.03
CA ALA A 239 7.05 -6.30 -26.29
C ALA A 239 7.38 -7.42 -25.30
N PRO A 240 7.03 -7.29 -24.03
CA PRO A 240 7.20 -8.37 -23.07
C PRO A 240 6.28 -9.53 -23.44
N THR A 241 6.86 -10.75 -23.48
CA THR A 241 6.13 -12.00 -23.68
C THR A 241 6.32 -12.92 -22.48
N PHE A 242 5.54 -14.00 -22.43
CA PHE A 242 5.69 -15.01 -21.38
C PHE A 242 7.05 -15.73 -21.46
N ASP A 243 7.62 -15.86 -22.66
CA ASP A 243 8.92 -16.51 -22.85
C ASP A 243 10.01 -15.77 -22.05
N TYR A 244 10.08 -14.44 -22.15
CA TYR A 244 11.03 -13.64 -21.35
C TYR A 244 10.82 -13.75 -19.84
N LEU A 245 9.58 -13.96 -19.40
CA LEU A 245 9.31 -14.20 -17.97
C LEU A 245 9.80 -15.59 -17.52
N TYR A 246 9.76 -16.60 -18.40
CA TYR A 246 10.39 -17.90 -18.15
C TYR A 246 11.91 -17.79 -18.18
N ASP A 247 12.48 -16.98 -19.08
CA ASP A 247 13.92 -16.71 -19.12
C ASP A 247 14.40 -16.08 -17.80
N MET A 248 13.64 -15.13 -17.22
CA MET A 248 13.96 -14.59 -15.90
C MET A 248 13.97 -15.67 -14.79
N GLN A 249 13.05 -16.62 -14.86
CA GLN A 249 13.04 -17.74 -13.90
C GLN A 249 14.21 -18.68 -14.12
N TYR A 250 14.58 -18.93 -15.40
CA TYR A 250 15.72 -19.76 -15.77
C TYR A 250 17.02 -19.19 -15.21
N GLU A 251 17.27 -17.88 -15.34
CA GLU A 251 18.47 -17.24 -14.78
C GLU A 251 18.64 -17.50 -13.28
N LEU A 252 17.54 -17.34 -12.50
CA LEU A 252 17.59 -17.63 -11.07
C LEU A 252 17.80 -19.12 -10.77
N GLN A 253 17.27 -20.01 -11.61
CA GLN A 253 17.46 -21.46 -11.47
C GLN A 253 18.90 -21.84 -11.80
N TYR A 254 19.47 -21.24 -12.83
CA TYR A 254 20.85 -21.47 -13.25
C TYR A 254 21.84 -21.11 -12.13
N ASP A 255 21.60 -20.00 -11.44
CA ASP A 255 22.42 -19.54 -10.32
C ASP A 255 22.07 -20.21 -8.97
N ASN A 256 21.19 -21.20 -8.95
CA ASN A 256 20.69 -21.85 -7.74
C ASN A 256 20.03 -20.89 -6.73
N ALA A 257 19.57 -19.74 -7.20
CA ALA A 257 18.93 -18.70 -6.40
C ALA A 257 17.40 -18.80 -6.37
N PHE A 258 16.82 -19.80 -7.02
CA PHE A 258 15.39 -20.03 -7.13
C PHE A 258 14.77 -20.59 -5.82
N ARG A 259 14.78 -19.77 -4.79
CA ARG A 259 14.31 -20.16 -3.43
C ARG A 259 13.81 -18.93 -2.65
N GLY A 260 13.07 -19.17 -1.58
CA GLY A 260 12.60 -18.13 -0.67
C GLY A 260 11.33 -17.44 -1.16
N LYS A 261 11.24 -16.12 -0.97
CA LYS A 261 10.06 -15.32 -1.31
C LYS A 261 10.17 -14.78 -2.75
N LEU A 262 9.94 -15.66 -3.71
CA LEU A 262 9.94 -15.29 -5.12
C LEU A 262 8.68 -14.51 -5.49
N GLY A 263 8.82 -13.50 -6.34
CA GLY A 263 7.68 -12.72 -6.82
C GLY A 263 8.05 -11.75 -7.91
N PHE A 264 7.05 -11.41 -8.73
CA PHE A 264 7.16 -10.42 -9.79
C PHE A 264 6.75 -9.02 -9.30
N LEU A 265 7.45 -8.01 -9.80
CA LEU A 265 7.06 -6.62 -9.64
C LEU A 265 7.19 -5.89 -10.97
N PHE A 266 6.12 -5.24 -11.41
CA PHE A 266 6.08 -4.52 -12.68
C PHE A 266 5.05 -3.38 -12.67
N HIS A 267 5.13 -2.53 -13.68
CA HIS A 267 4.17 -1.44 -13.87
C HIS A 267 2.81 -1.98 -14.39
N PRO A 268 1.65 -1.38 -14.01
CA PRO A 268 0.33 -1.80 -14.52
C PRO A 268 0.22 -1.84 -16.05
N ALA A 269 0.97 -0.99 -16.76
CA ALA A 269 1.03 -1.00 -18.23
C ALA A 269 1.61 -2.30 -18.81
N THR A 270 2.62 -2.87 -18.13
CA THR A 270 3.20 -4.18 -18.49
C THR A 270 2.16 -5.29 -18.33
N ARG A 271 1.44 -5.29 -17.20
CA ARG A 271 0.34 -6.24 -16.99
C ARG A 271 -0.69 -6.15 -18.11
N ARG A 272 -1.11 -4.93 -18.46
CA ARG A 272 -2.05 -4.71 -19.56
C ARG A 272 -1.56 -5.33 -20.86
N ARG A 273 -0.26 -5.21 -21.16
CA ARG A 273 0.35 -5.78 -22.38
C ARG A 273 0.31 -7.30 -22.36
N LEU A 274 0.78 -7.90 -21.28
CA LEU A 274 0.84 -9.37 -21.12
C LEU A 274 -0.56 -10.01 -21.16
N VAL A 275 -1.55 -9.43 -20.49
CA VAL A 275 -2.93 -9.93 -20.50
C VAL A 275 -3.56 -9.86 -21.90
N LYS A 276 -3.19 -8.87 -22.71
CA LYS A 276 -3.67 -8.72 -24.09
C LYS A 276 -2.99 -9.63 -25.09
N THR A 277 -2.00 -10.42 -24.68
CA THR A 277 -1.33 -11.36 -25.60
C THR A 277 -2.30 -12.47 -25.98
N LYS A 278 -2.48 -12.66 -27.25
CA LYS A 278 -3.38 -13.67 -27.83
C LYS A 278 -2.60 -14.92 -28.22
N ILE A 279 -3.26 -16.07 -28.17
CA ILE A 279 -2.76 -17.30 -28.76
C ILE A 279 -2.82 -17.09 -30.28
N ALA A 280 -1.68 -17.07 -30.92
CA ALA A 280 -1.61 -17.11 -32.38
C ALA A 280 -2.11 -18.49 -32.83
N GLN A 281 -3.35 -18.60 -33.23
CA GLN A 281 -3.85 -19.81 -33.83
C GLN A 281 -3.25 -19.95 -35.23
N TYR A 282 -2.95 -21.17 -35.64
CA TYR A 282 -2.36 -21.57 -36.94
C TYR A 282 -3.22 -21.19 -38.17
N SER A 283 -4.21 -20.37 -38.02
CA SER A 283 -5.15 -19.91 -39.04
C SER A 283 -5.21 -18.38 -39.05
N THR A 284 -5.30 -17.83 -40.23
CA THR A 284 -5.46 -16.43 -40.63
C THR A 284 -6.60 -15.64 -39.94
N ASP A 285 -7.11 -16.13 -38.84
CA ASP A 285 -8.20 -15.49 -38.09
C ASP A 285 -7.68 -14.50 -37.07
N THR A 286 -7.99 -13.23 -37.23
CA THR A 286 -7.63 -12.10 -36.37
C THR A 286 -8.30 -12.15 -34.99
N GLY A 287 -9.05 -13.18 -34.66
CA GLY A 287 -9.88 -13.37 -33.46
C GLY A 287 -9.35 -14.33 -32.41
N GLY A 288 -8.03 -14.63 -32.38
CA GLY A 288 -7.46 -15.61 -31.41
C GLY A 288 -7.78 -15.33 -29.96
N ASP A 289 -8.00 -16.39 -29.18
CA ASP A 289 -8.24 -16.35 -27.73
C ASP A 289 -7.04 -15.74 -26.98
N TYR A 290 -7.30 -15.11 -25.86
CA TYR A 290 -6.24 -14.62 -24.99
C TYR A 290 -5.52 -15.79 -24.30
N ILE A 291 -4.19 -15.70 -24.17
CA ILE A 291 -3.38 -16.69 -23.42
C ILE A 291 -3.87 -16.78 -21.97
N ILE A 292 -4.16 -15.62 -21.38
CA ILE A 292 -4.85 -15.55 -20.10
C ILE A 292 -6.31 -15.35 -20.40
N GLN A 293 -7.09 -16.41 -20.28
CA GLN A 293 -8.53 -16.30 -20.38
C GLN A 293 -9.05 -15.41 -19.25
N PRO A 294 -9.93 -14.43 -19.53
CA PRO A 294 -10.54 -13.63 -18.49
C PRO A 294 -11.40 -14.55 -17.62
N MET A 295 -10.83 -14.99 -16.51
CA MET A 295 -11.60 -15.75 -15.50
C MET A 295 -12.56 -14.79 -14.82
N VAL A 296 -13.79 -15.24 -14.65
CA VAL A 296 -14.91 -14.49 -14.07
C VAL A 296 -14.70 -14.12 -12.58
N SER A 297 -13.66 -14.63 -11.93
CA SER A 297 -13.32 -14.28 -10.55
C SER A 297 -11.99 -13.53 -10.46
N ASP A 298 -12.01 -12.39 -9.82
CA ASP A 298 -10.84 -11.54 -9.51
C ASP A 298 -9.75 -12.27 -8.68
N GLN A 299 -10.09 -13.38 -8.05
CA GLN A 299 -9.18 -14.20 -7.25
C GLN A 299 -8.14 -14.98 -8.07
N ALA A 300 -8.35 -15.17 -9.35
CA ALA A 300 -7.42 -15.91 -10.21
C ALA A 300 -6.12 -15.11 -10.55
N LEU A 301 -6.05 -13.83 -10.20
CA LEU A 301 -4.93 -12.96 -10.52
C LEU A 301 -4.03 -12.64 -9.30
N VAL A 302 -4.10 -13.43 -8.23
CA VAL A 302 -3.22 -13.28 -7.06
C VAL A 302 -1.81 -13.77 -7.34
N SER A 303 -1.65 -14.69 -8.31
CA SER A 303 -0.35 -15.23 -8.71
C SER A 303 -0.18 -15.15 -10.23
N TRP A 304 1.03 -14.83 -10.66
CA TRP A 304 1.45 -14.84 -12.05
C TRP A 304 2.44 -15.98 -12.26
N MET A 305 2.12 -16.92 -13.16
CA MET A 305 2.97 -18.11 -13.38
C MET A 305 3.27 -18.91 -12.10
N GLY A 306 2.35 -18.91 -11.13
CA GLY A 306 2.53 -19.60 -9.84
C GLY A 306 3.22 -18.76 -8.76
N PHE A 307 3.70 -17.54 -9.07
CA PHE A 307 4.34 -16.64 -8.12
C PHE A 307 3.46 -15.43 -7.81
N PRO A 308 3.51 -14.92 -6.57
CA PRO A 308 2.85 -13.67 -6.22
C PRO A 308 3.42 -12.53 -7.05
N TYR A 309 2.58 -11.58 -7.41
CA TYR A 309 3.04 -10.37 -8.08
C TYR A 309 2.42 -9.13 -7.43
N LYS A 310 3.13 -8.03 -7.53
CA LYS A 310 2.60 -6.72 -7.21
C LYS A 310 2.84 -5.74 -8.36
N MET A 311 2.10 -4.65 -8.33
CA MET A 311 2.21 -3.60 -9.32
C MET A 311 2.46 -2.27 -8.61
N THR A 312 3.32 -1.46 -9.20
CA THR A 312 3.52 -0.08 -8.74
C THR A 312 3.67 0.86 -9.91
N THR A 313 3.11 2.05 -9.78
CA THR A 313 3.26 3.13 -10.75
C THR A 313 4.55 3.91 -10.57
N GLN A 314 5.37 3.58 -9.57
CA GLN A 314 6.69 4.19 -9.36
C GLN A 314 7.74 3.71 -10.36
N ILE A 315 7.55 2.53 -10.95
CA ILE A 315 8.40 2.05 -12.03
C ILE A 315 8.19 2.96 -13.25
N PRO A 316 9.24 3.57 -13.82
CA PRO A 316 9.11 4.45 -14.96
C PRO A 316 8.64 3.71 -16.21
N ILE A 317 7.96 4.43 -17.09
CA ILE A 317 7.44 3.94 -18.37
C ILE A 317 8.04 4.68 -19.57
N ASN A 318 9.02 5.51 -19.33
CA ASN A 318 9.67 6.39 -20.30
C ASN A 318 11.18 6.16 -20.39
N LEU A 319 11.61 4.95 -20.07
CA LEU A 319 13.02 4.57 -20.23
C LEU A 319 13.39 4.47 -21.72
N THR A 320 14.65 4.78 -22.01
CA THR A 320 15.18 4.74 -23.35
C THR A 320 16.11 3.54 -23.54
N LYS A 321 15.88 2.76 -24.59
CA LYS A 321 16.76 1.68 -25.01
C LYS A 321 16.88 1.70 -26.54
N GLY A 322 18.08 1.97 -27.04
CA GLY A 322 18.26 2.19 -28.48
C GLY A 322 17.36 3.32 -29.00
N ASN A 323 16.47 3.01 -29.92
CA ASN A 323 15.51 3.97 -30.49
C ASN A 323 14.17 4.02 -29.74
N ALA A 324 13.90 3.09 -28.82
CA ALA A 324 12.66 3.09 -28.04
C ALA A 324 12.76 4.04 -26.85
N THR A 325 11.72 4.83 -26.62
CA THR A 325 11.62 5.83 -25.53
C THR A 325 10.48 5.52 -24.54
N ASN A 326 9.82 4.38 -24.69
CA ASN A 326 8.67 3.94 -23.93
C ASN A 326 8.91 2.59 -23.24
N CYS A 327 10.15 2.37 -22.80
CA CYS A 327 10.53 1.16 -22.08
C CYS A 327 10.18 1.28 -20.58
N THR A 328 9.96 0.13 -19.97
CA THR A 328 9.68 -0.04 -18.54
C THR A 328 10.45 -1.25 -18.01
N GLU A 329 10.43 -1.41 -16.70
CA GLU A 329 11.15 -2.45 -15.99
C GLU A 329 10.22 -3.55 -15.48
N ILE A 330 10.73 -4.77 -15.47
CA ILE A 330 10.10 -5.93 -14.83
C ILE A 330 11.15 -6.54 -13.89
N TYR A 331 10.79 -6.70 -12.63
CA TYR A 331 11.63 -7.29 -11.60
C TYR A 331 11.08 -8.66 -11.23
N PHE A 332 11.96 -9.64 -11.14
CA PHE A 332 11.66 -10.96 -10.59
C PHE A 332 12.80 -11.39 -9.67
N GLY A 333 12.50 -11.93 -8.52
CA GLY A 333 13.55 -12.40 -7.63
C GLY A 333 13.05 -12.82 -6.26
N ASN A 334 14.02 -13.19 -5.42
CA ASN A 334 13.80 -13.49 -4.02
C ASN A 334 13.87 -12.20 -3.19
N TRP A 335 12.71 -11.66 -2.86
CA TRP A 335 12.63 -10.40 -2.12
C TRP A 335 13.21 -10.45 -0.72
N ALA A 336 13.33 -11.63 -0.10
CA ALA A 336 13.99 -11.76 1.20
C ALA A 336 15.49 -11.44 1.16
N GLU A 337 16.12 -11.43 -0.02
CA GLU A 337 17.51 -11.05 -0.21
C GLU A 337 17.76 -9.54 -0.32
N LEU A 338 16.68 -8.75 -0.38
CA LEU A 338 16.74 -7.30 -0.30
C LEU A 338 16.75 -6.88 1.16
N LEU A 339 17.86 -6.30 1.61
CA LEU A 339 18.04 -5.80 2.97
C LEU A 339 17.72 -4.32 3.05
N ILE A 340 16.85 -3.94 3.97
CA ILE A 340 16.54 -2.55 4.30
C ILE A 340 17.00 -2.31 5.72
N GLY A 341 18.12 -1.64 5.91
CA GLY A 341 18.64 -1.26 7.23
C GLY A 341 18.04 0.05 7.69
N MET A 342 17.53 0.10 8.92
CA MET A 342 16.98 1.31 9.56
C MET A 342 17.75 1.64 10.83
N TRP A 343 18.27 2.87 10.91
CA TRP A 343 18.94 3.40 12.10
C TRP A 343 17.97 4.30 12.87
N GLY A 344 17.62 3.85 14.07
CA GLY A 344 16.64 4.54 14.91
C GLY A 344 15.22 4.51 14.35
N GLY A 345 14.35 5.28 14.96
CA GLY A 345 12.97 5.48 14.50
C GLY A 345 12.83 6.66 13.54
N ILE A 346 11.64 6.82 13.01
CA ILE A 346 11.26 8.01 12.23
C ILE A 346 11.20 9.20 13.19
N GLU A 347 11.98 10.23 12.91
CA GLU A 347 12.00 11.48 13.68
C GLU A 347 11.03 12.49 13.06
N LEU A 348 9.93 12.76 13.76
CA LEU A 348 8.98 13.81 13.40
C LEU A 348 9.18 15.01 14.34
N MET A 349 9.51 16.17 13.79
CA MET A 349 9.72 17.39 14.55
C MET A 349 8.93 18.55 13.94
N ALA A 350 8.31 19.37 14.80
CA ALA A 350 7.68 20.63 14.42
C ALA A 350 8.41 21.78 15.09
N SER A 351 8.69 22.85 14.35
CA SER A 351 9.36 24.04 14.86
C SER A 351 8.69 25.32 14.35
N LYS A 352 8.59 26.31 15.24
CA LYS A 352 8.12 27.67 14.96
C LYS A 352 9.25 28.70 15.02
N GLU A 353 10.45 28.27 15.43
CA GLU A 353 11.55 29.14 15.83
C GLU A 353 12.56 29.41 14.71
N THR A 354 12.36 28.86 13.51
CA THR A 354 13.21 29.22 12.37
C THR A 354 12.98 30.68 11.98
N SER A 355 14.02 31.40 11.58
CA SER A 355 13.96 32.83 11.28
C SER A 355 12.82 33.20 10.31
N THR A 356 12.60 32.40 9.27
CA THR A 356 11.52 32.60 8.30
C THR A 356 10.15 32.22 8.86
N ALA A 357 10.04 31.13 9.64
CA ALA A 357 8.78 30.70 10.24
C ALA A 357 8.26 31.71 11.27
N PHE A 358 9.18 32.30 12.05
CA PHE A 358 8.84 33.34 13.02
C PHE A 358 8.32 34.61 12.34
N GLN A 359 8.93 35.02 11.23
CA GLN A 359 8.52 36.23 10.48
C GLN A 359 7.18 36.09 9.78
N THR A 360 6.82 34.87 9.37
CA THR A 360 5.63 34.59 8.53
C THR A 360 4.52 33.85 9.26
N ASP A 361 4.58 33.71 10.60
CA ASP A 361 3.67 32.94 11.44
C ASP A 361 3.37 31.55 10.90
N GLN A 362 4.45 30.78 10.63
CA GLN A 362 4.39 29.44 10.10
C GLN A 362 4.95 28.41 11.09
N THR A 363 4.43 27.18 11.00
CA THR A 363 5.02 26.01 11.65
C THR A 363 5.63 25.11 10.58
N TRP A 364 6.90 24.75 10.76
CA TRP A 364 7.59 23.84 9.87
C TRP A 364 7.59 22.45 10.49
N ILE A 365 7.07 21.47 9.75
CA ILE A 365 7.02 20.09 10.16
C ILE A 365 8.02 19.30 9.31
N ARG A 366 8.98 18.68 9.96
CA ARG A 366 10.04 17.89 9.36
C ARG A 366 9.94 16.45 9.78
N ILE A 367 10.12 15.55 8.83
CA ILE A 367 10.30 14.12 9.07
C ILE A 367 11.67 13.71 8.55
N LEU A 368 12.40 12.91 9.32
CA LEU A 368 13.72 12.37 8.96
C LEU A 368 13.77 10.88 9.28
N GLN A 369 14.45 10.11 8.42
CA GLN A 369 14.77 8.71 8.62
C GLN A 369 16.18 8.43 8.10
N SER A 370 16.94 7.61 8.82
CA SER A 370 18.23 7.11 8.34
C SER A 370 18.07 5.66 7.90
N ILE A 371 18.34 5.40 6.63
CA ILE A 371 18.17 4.09 6.01
C ILE A 371 19.34 3.77 5.07
N ASP A 372 19.56 2.49 4.80
CA ASP A 372 20.33 2.01 3.67
C ASP A 372 19.70 0.75 3.09
N ILE A 373 19.92 0.50 1.81
CA ILE A 373 19.34 -0.61 1.07
C ILE A 373 20.48 -1.32 0.34
N GLN A 374 20.53 -2.64 0.48
CA GLN A 374 21.54 -3.48 -0.18
C GLN A 374 20.92 -4.81 -0.59
N VAL A 375 21.34 -5.34 -1.71
CA VAL A 375 21.01 -6.68 -2.16
C VAL A 375 22.05 -7.65 -1.61
N ARG A 376 21.62 -8.69 -0.88
CA ARG A 376 22.52 -9.69 -0.29
C ARG A 376 23.21 -10.57 -1.33
N HIS A 377 22.40 -11.07 -2.27
CA HIS A 377 22.85 -11.89 -3.38
C HIS A 377 22.29 -11.31 -4.69
N PRO A 378 23.08 -10.60 -5.49
CA PRO A 378 22.62 -10.03 -6.77
C PRO A 378 22.01 -11.08 -7.70
N GLU A 379 22.53 -12.29 -7.70
CA GLU A 379 22.10 -13.43 -8.51
C GLU A 379 20.65 -13.88 -8.17
N SER A 380 20.13 -13.44 -7.03
CA SER A 380 18.75 -13.72 -6.59
C SER A 380 17.71 -12.82 -7.22
N PHE A 381 18.11 -11.87 -8.05
CA PHE A 381 17.22 -10.99 -8.77
C PHE A 381 17.53 -11.03 -10.28
N CYS A 382 16.49 -10.91 -11.08
CA CYS A 382 16.57 -10.74 -12.51
C CYS A 382 15.74 -9.53 -12.94
N LEU A 383 16.28 -8.75 -13.85
CA LEU A 383 15.71 -7.51 -14.35
C LEU A 383 15.54 -7.53 -15.85
N ILE A 384 14.39 -7.13 -16.36
CA ILE A 384 14.18 -6.68 -17.72
C ILE A 384 14.03 -5.15 -17.68
N ASN A 385 14.85 -4.42 -18.40
CA ASN A 385 14.83 -2.95 -18.42
C ASN A 385 14.43 -2.34 -19.77
N ASP A 386 14.02 -3.17 -20.71
CA ASP A 386 13.74 -2.81 -22.10
C ASP A 386 12.37 -3.30 -22.60
N ALA A 387 11.43 -3.59 -21.68
CA ALA A 387 10.08 -3.97 -22.02
C ALA A 387 9.28 -2.76 -22.53
N THR A 388 8.82 -2.76 -23.76
CA THR A 388 8.00 -1.69 -24.33
C THR A 388 6.51 -1.84 -23.95
N ILE A 389 5.86 -0.72 -23.66
CA ILE A 389 4.46 -0.67 -23.21
C ILE A 389 3.47 -0.23 -24.28
N ALA A 390 3.93 0.06 -25.48
CA ALA A 390 3.11 0.54 -26.60
C ALA A 390 2.19 -0.55 -27.19
#